data_6c2b99dfc3d6d85a1765c3e85b588464
#
_entry.id   6c2b99dfc3d6d85a1765c3e85b588464
#
_cell.length_a   1.000
_cell.length_b   1.000
_cell.length_c   1.000
_cell.angle_alpha   90.00
_cell.angle_beta   90.00
_cell.angle_gamma   90.00
#
_symmetry.space_group_name_H-M   'P 1'
#
loop_
_entity.id
_entity.type
_entity.pdbx_description
1 polymer ?
#
loop_
_entity_poly.entity_id
_entity_poly.type
_entity_poly.pdbx_seq_one_letter_code
_entity_poly.pdbx_strand_id
1 'polypeptide(L)'
;MTFKNALRVVLWGVGAVLAVCVVGAILLINPGTPSSAKTLEFKGYILLPKGALLSVLDYLNVSEKRLFVTSETTGDVYKVALHDGSLPSDADVSVFASVPAAHGVVIDPQTGFAFVSRSEANTVDIFDPANMQPLKRIPVADDPDGIFYEPFHKLVYVVGCDAKLGTVIDPASRSIVATIPLGGKPEFAAFDSQTNLMYQNLKDTNTLVVVDLEKRAVTRSWKLDKCLGPSGMAIDEANRLLFIVCANNNMLVVFDINKERVQDGFPIGGGPDSVVFDAGLRRIYTTGKAGVLAVFQQDSPDAYHLIDSVKLHYGAHTLAVDFSTHSVYVGYASLVVRPRIAVFQPLP
;
A
#
# COMPACT_ATOMS: atom_id res chain seq x y z
N MET A 1 32.65 -21.20 -33.61
CA MET A 1 31.69 -20.09 -33.73
C MET A 1 32.45 -18.92 -34.34
N THR A 2 32.13 -18.46 -35.55
CA THR A 2 32.88 -17.39 -36.20
C THR A 2 32.59 -16.05 -35.53
N PHE A 3 33.58 -15.13 -35.51
CA PHE A 3 33.45 -13.79 -34.91
C PHE A 3 32.21 -13.04 -35.38
N LYS A 4 31.77 -13.23 -36.63
CA LYS A 4 30.51 -12.68 -37.16
C LYS A 4 29.27 -13.20 -36.47
N ASN A 5 29.24 -14.46 -36.03
CA ASN A 5 28.10 -15.05 -35.35
C ASN A 5 28.04 -14.60 -33.88
N ALA A 6 29.19 -14.44 -33.22
CA ALA A 6 29.27 -13.88 -31.87
C ALA A 6 28.81 -12.41 -31.84
N LEU A 7 29.24 -11.60 -32.83
CA LEU A 7 28.82 -10.21 -32.95
C LEU A 7 27.31 -10.07 -33.21
N ARG A 8 26.70 -10.95 -34.03
CA ARG A 8 25.27 -10.98 -34.26
C ARG A 8 24.48 -11.31 -32.97
N VAL A 9 24.92 -12.30 -32.21
CA VAL A 9 24.25 -12.66 -30.93
C VAL A 9 24.29 -11.50 -29.92
N VAL A 10 25.44 -10.80 -29.84
CA VAL A 10 25.57 -9.62 -28.98
C VAL A 10 24.66 -8.48 -29.46
N LEU A 11 24.63 -8.20 -30.77
CA LEU A 11 23.78 -7.16 -31.33
C LEU A 11 22.28 -7.47 -31.16
N TRP A 12 21.86 -8.74 -31.29
CA TRP A 12 20.50 -9.17 -31.03
C TRP A 12 20.16 -9.07 -29.53
N GLY A 13 21.07 -9.44 -28.64
CA GLY A 13 20.89 -9.29 -27.19
C GLY A 13 20.73 -7.83 -26.77
N VAL A 14 21.60 -6.94 -27.27
CA VAL A 14 21.51 -5.49 -27.00
C VAL A 14 20.24 -4.89 -27.60
N GLY A 15 19.86 -5.29 -28.82
CA GLY A 15 18.61 -4.86 -29.45
C GLY A 15 17.35 -5.29 -28.66
N ALA A 16 17.33 -6.53 -28.14
CA ALA A 16 16.23 -7.02 -27.32
C ALA A 16 16.12 -6.28 -25.99
N VAL A 17 17.24 -6.02 -25.31
CA VAL A 17 17.27 -5.25 -24.07
C VAL A 17 16.81 -3.81 -24.31
N LEU A 18 17.29 -3.16 -25.37
CA LEU A 18 16.83 -1.81 -25.74
C LEU A 18 15.34 -1.78 -26.06
N ALA A 19 14.82 -2.78 -26.79
CA ALA A 19 13.40 -2.86 -27.10
C ALA A 19 12.53 -3.00 -25.82
N VAL A 20 12.97 -3.84 -24.86
CA VAL A 20 12.27 -3.99 -23.57
C VAL A 20 12.30 -2.70 -22.76
N CYS A 21 13.45 -2.00 -22.72
CA CYS A 21 13.56 -0.71 -22.04
C CYS A 21 12.68 0.37 -22.69
N VAL A 22 12.63 0.41 -24.03
CA VAL A 22 11.78 1.37 -24.76
C VAL A 22 10.31 1.08 -24.54
N VAL A 23 9.88 -0.18 -24.60
CA VAL A 23 8.48 -0.56 -24.33
C VAL A 23 8.11 -0.24 -22.86
N GLY A 24 8.99 -0.56 -21.91
CA GLY A 24 8.78 -0.21 -20.50
C GLY A 24 8.64 1.31 -20.30
N ALA A 25 9.51 2.10 -20.95
CA ALA A 25 9.45 3.55 -20.90
C ALA A 25 8.14 4.10 -21.53
N ILE A 26 7.71 3.57 -22.67
CA ILE A 26 6.45 3.98 -23.33
C ILE A 26 5.24 3.70 -22.41
N LEU A 27 5.22 2.56 -21.76
CA LEU A 27 4.16 2.20 -20.81
C LEU A 27 4.07 3.18 -19.62
N LEU A 28 5.19 3.68 -19.12
CA LEU A 28 5.23 4.64 -18.02
C LEU A 28 4.97 6.10 -18.47
N ILE A 29 5.25 6.44 -19.72
CA ILE A 29 5.03 7.80 -20.26
C ILE A 29 3.57 8.01 -20.67
N ASN A 30 2.93 7.00 -21.27
CA ASN A 30 1.57 7.11 -21.76
C ASN A 30 0.65 6.06 -21.12
N PRO A 31 0.12 6.37 -19.95
CA PRO A 31 -0.68 5.42 -19.18
C PRO A 31 -2.02 5.01 -19.84
N GLY A 32 -2.48 5.68 -20.86
CA GLY A 32 -3.81 5.40 -21.42
C GLY A 32 -4.94 5.63 -20.40
N THR A 33 -6.15 5.31 -20.79
CA THR A 33 -7.29 5.23 -19.87
C THR A 33 -7.43 3.79 -19.33
N PRO A 34 -7.91 3.60 -18.10
CA PRO A 34 -8.31 2.28 -17.63
C PRO A 34 -9.27 1.59 -18.60
N SER A 35 -9.26 0.26 -18.63
CA SER A 35 -10.28 -0.47 -19.37
C SER A 35 -11.66 -0.16 -18.80
N SER A 36 -12.71 -0.37 -19.62
CA SER A 36 -14.09 -0.30 -19.12
C SER A 36 -14.27 -1.29 -17.97
N ALA A 37 -14.86 -0.81 -16.88
CA ALA A 37 -15.23 -1.61 -15.74
C ALA A 37 -16.74 -1.86 -15.74
N LYS A 38 -17.17 -2.98 -15.13
CA LYS A 38 -18.59 -3.33 -15.00
C LYS A 38 -19.21 -2.77 -13.72
N THR A 39 -18.40 -2.66 -12.67
CA THR A 39 -18.81 -2.33 -11.31
C THR A 39 -18.22 -1.03 -10.82
N LEU A 40 -17.35 -0.40 -11.60
CA LEU A 40 -16.66 0.85 -11.28
C LEU A 40 -16.78 1.85 -12.43
N GLU A 41 -17.12 3.09 -12.13
CA GLU A 41 -17.02 4.23 -13.04
C GLU A 41 -15.66 4.91 -12.88
N PHE A 42 -14.89 5.02 -13.95
CA PHE A 42 -13.65 5.82 -13.93
C PHE A 42 -14.00 7.31 -14.00
N LYS A 43 -13.70 8.05 -12.93
CA LYS A 43 -14.01 9.49 -12.82
C LYS A 43 -12.92 10.37 -13.41
N GLY A 44 -11.69 9.88 -13.54
CA GLY A 44 -10.56 10.65 -14.04
C GLY A 44 -9.29 10.46 -13.18
N TYR A 45 -8.33 11.35 -13.39
CA TYR A 45 -7.06 11.35 -12.66
C TYR A 45 -6.91 12.60 -11.80
N ILE A 46 -6.47 12.41 -10.57
CA ILE A 46 -5.85 13.49 -9.78
C ILE A 46 -4.40 13.59 -10.25
N LEU A 47 -3.98 14.77 -10.69
CA LEU A 47 -2.64 15.02 -11.19
C LEU A 47 -1.80 15.63 -10.06
N LEU A 48 -0.74 14.94 -9.64
CA LEU A 48 0.18 15.45 -8.65
C LEU A 48 1.17 16.44 -9.29
N PRO A 49 1.77 17.36 -8.56
CA PRO A 49 2.84 18.23 -9.06
C PRO A 49 3.95 17.40 -9.74
N LYS A 50 4.59 17.98 -10.75
CA LYS A 50 5.64 17.27 -11.50
C LYS A 50 6.82 17.04 -10.57
N GLY A 51 7.14 15.77 -10.36
CA GLY A 51 8.31 15.31 -9.59
C GLY A 51 9.55 15.05 -10.47
N ALA A 52 10.35 14.07 -10.09
CA ALA A 52 11.55 13.62 -10.80
C ALA A 52 11.23 12.95 -12.16
N LEU A 53 12.29 12.51 -12.85
CA LEU A 53 12.18 11.75 -14.11
C LEU A 53 11.32 10.50 -13.95
N LEU A 54 11.48 9.78 -12.85
CA LEU A 54 10.64 8.65 -12.44
C LEU A 54 9.96 9.01 -11.11
N SER A 55 8.67 8.78 -11.01
CA SER A 55 7.89 8.90 -9.77
C SER A 55 7.18 7.58 -9.51
N VAL A 56 7.44 6.99 -8.35
CA VAL A 56 6.75 5.80 -7.85
C VAL A 56 5.96 6.24 -6.63
N LEU A 57 4.65 6.08 -6.68
CA LEU A 57 3.77 6.33 -5.54
C LEU A 57 3.70 5.04 -4.73
N ASP A 58 3.93 5.13 -3.44
CA ASP A 58 4.06 3.95 -2.58
C ASP A 58 2.84 3.75 -1.67
N TYR A 59 2.56 4.69 -0.77
CA TYR A 59 1.40 4.58 0.11
C TYR A 59 0.33 5.63 -0.20
N LEU A 60 -0.93 5.17 -0.13
CA LEU A 60 -2.11 6.02 -0.14
C LEU A 60 -2.87 5.82 1.18
N ASN A 61 -3.23 6.92 1.83
CA ASN A 61 -3.99 6.89 3.08
C ASN A 61 -5.08 7.97 3.05
N VAL A 62 -6.34 7.57 3.27
CA VAL A 62 -7.46 8.51 3.40
C VAL A 62 -7.72 8.78 4.88
N SER A 63 -7.66 10.04 5.27
CA SER A 63 -7.97 10.50 6.63
C SER A 63 -8.66 11.86 6.60
N GLU A 64 -9.77 12.00 7.31
CA GLU A 64 -10.51 13.27 7.47
C GLU A 64 -10.78 14.02 6.15
N LYS A 65 -11.31 13.35 5.13
CA LYS A 65 -11.56 13.91 3.78
C LYS A 65 -10.27 14.43 3.11
N ARG A 66 -9.15 13.82 3.39
CA ARG A 66 -7.86 14.09 2.74
C ARG A 66 -7.24 12.79 2.30
N LEU A 67 -6.66 12.79 1.12
CA LEU A 67 -5.81 11.69 0.65
C LEU A 67 -4.36 12.12 0.81
N PHE A 68 -3.61 11.37 1.59
CA PHE A 68 -2.16 11.49 1.71
C PHE A 68 -1.50 10.47 0.80
N VAL A 69 -0.46 10.89 0.11
CA VAL A 69 0.24 10.07 -0.88
C VAL A 69 1.73 10.28 -0.73
N THR A 70 2.48 9.21 -0.62
CA THR A 70 3.94 9.27 -0.61
C THR A 70 4.50 8.90 -1.98
N SER A 71 5.61 9.54 -2.32
CA SER A 71 6.42 9.18 -3.49
C SER A 71 7.81 8.75 -3.02
N GLU A 72 8.09 7.47 -3.11
CA GLU A 72 9.36 6.87 -2.73
C GLU A 72 10.55 7.54 -3.47
N THR A 73 10.39 7.75 -4.78
CA THR A 73 11.48 8.24 -5.64
C THR A 73 11.73 9.75 -5.54
N THR A 74 10.71 10.56 -5.27
CA THR A 74 10.88 12.03 -5.12
C THR A 74 10.98 12.46 -3.67
N GLY A 75 10.53 11.61 -2.75
CA GLY A 75 10.41 11.93 -1.35
C GLY A 75 9.30 12.92 -1.04
N ASP A 76 8.43 13.23 -1.99
CA ASP A 76 7.32 14.14 -1.73
C ASP A 76 6.17 13.39 -1.05
N VAL A 77 5.60 14.03 -0.04
CA VAL A 77 4.33 13.64 0.56
C VAL A 77 3.27 14.63 0.10
N TYR A 78 2.30 14.16 -0.65
CA TYR A 78 1.22 14.99 -1.15
C TYR A 78 0.01 14.90 -0.24
N LYS A 79 -0.73 16.02 -0.16
CA LYS A 79 -2.04 16.11 0.48
C LYS A 79 -3.05 16.57 -0.57
N VAL A 80 -4.12 15.81 -0.73
CA VAL A 80 -5.23 16.11 -1.63
C VAL A 80 -6.48 16.31 -0.79
N ALA A 81 -7.15 17.46 -0.93
CA ALA A 81 -8.47 17.66 -0.34
C ALA A 81 -9.51 16.85 -1.12
N LEU A 82 -10.32 16.05 -0.42
CA LEU A 82 -11.38 15.25 -1.02
C LEU A 82 -12.73 15.94 -0.82
N HIS A 83 -13.53 15.93 -1.87
CA HIS A 83 -14.88 16.50 -1.90
C HIS A 83 -15.89 15.39 -2.21
N ASP A 84 -17.06 15.46 -1.60
CA ASP A 84 -18.09 14.42 -1.72
C ASP A 84 -18.49 14.22 -3.19
N GLY A 85 -18.05 13.11 -3.80
CA GLY A 85 -18.42 12.67 -5.15
C GLY A 85 -17.79 13.45 -6.32
N SER A 86 -16.99 14.49 -6.10
CA SER A 86 -16.29 15.23 -7.16
C SER A 86 -14.81 14.84 -7.28
N LEU A 87 -14.30 14.89 -8.52
CA LEU A 87 -12.88 14.71 -8.78
C LEU A 87 -12.09 15.92 -8.28
N PRO A 88 -11.09 15.76 -7.38
CA PRO A 88 -10.21 16.84 -6.97
C PRO A 88 -9.49 17.50 -8.15
N SER A 89 -9.38 18.82 -8.10
CA SER A 89 -8.67 19.66 -9.05
C SER A 89 -7.20 19.87 -8.66
N ASP A 90 -6.41 20.49 -9.53
CA ASP A 90 -5.03 20.89 -9.21
C ASP A 90 -4.95 21.83 -7.96
N ALA A 91 -6.00 22.60 -7.70
CA ALA A 91 -6.04 23.51 -6.53
C ALA A 91 -6.20 22.75 -5.20
N ASP A 92 -6.72 21.54 -5.23
CA ASP A 92 -6.93 20.68 -4.06
C ASP A 92 -5.65 19.92 -3.67
N VAL A 93 -4.63 19.93 -4.54
CA VAL A 93 -3.37 19.20 -4.36
C VAL A 93 -2.27 20.09 -3.85
N SER A 94 -1.61 19.68 -2.80
CA SER A 94 -0.44 20.38 -2.25
C SER A 94 0.69 19.40 -1.89
N VAL A 95 1.94 19.85 -2.02
CA VAL A 95 3.08 19.15 -1.41
C VAL A 95 3.04 19.44 0.09
N PHE A 96 2.83 18.39 0.86
CA PHE A 96 2.70 18.46 2.31
C PHE A 96 4.06 18.46 3.01
N ALA A 97 4.98 17.60 2.54
CA ALA A 97 6.34 17.52 3.04
C ALA A 97 7.27 17.04 1.92
N SER A 98 8.58 17.29 2.07
CA SER A 98 9.61 16.67 1.25
C SER A 98 10.50 15.83 2.15
N VAL A 99 10.34 14.52 2.06
CA VAL A 99 10.99 13.50 2.90
C VAL A 99 11.62 12.47 1.98
N PRO A 100 12.89 12.63 1.59
CA PRO A 100 13.56 11.68 0.69
C PRO A 100 13.44 10.23 1.19
N ALA A 101 13.08 9.32 0.29
CA ALA A 101 12.77 7.91 0.58
C ALA A 101 11.60 7.76 1.58
N ALA A 102 10.55 8.57 1.42
CA ALA A 102 9.30 8.40 2.17
C ALA A 102 8.55 7.17 1.67
N HIS A 103 8.13 6.30 2.58
CA HIS A 103 7.26 5.16 2.33
C HIS A 103 5.86 5.42 2.88
N GLY A 104 5.58 5.02 4.11
CA GLY A 104 4.25 5.17 4.70
C GLY A 104 4.01 6.55 5.33
N VAL A 105 2.74 6.94 5.40
CA VAL A 105 2.29 8.12 6.14
C VAL A 105 1.02 7.79 6.94
N VAL A 106 1.01 8.18 8.20
CA VAL A 106 -0.16 8.07 9.07
C VAL A 106 -0.39 9.36 9.84
N ILE A 107 -1.66 9.69 10.05
CA ILE A 107 -2.07 10.83 10.86
C ILE A 107 -2.54 10.33 12.22
N ASP A 108 -1.97 10.86 13.29
CA ASP A 108 -2.52 10.65 14.63
C ASP A 108 -3.77 11.54 14.80
N PRO A 109 -4.97 10.96 14.98
CA PRO A 109 -6.20 11.73 15.03
C PRO A 109 -6.32 12.58 16.28
N GLN A 110 -5.48 12.37 17.31
CA GLN A 110 -5.54 13.16 18.54
C GLN A 110 -4.73 14.44 18.48
N THR A 111 -3.50 14.34 17.97
CA THR A 111 -2.61 15.50 17.83
C THR A 111 -2.75 16.17 16.47
N GLY A 112 -3.32 15.46 15.49
CA GLY A 112 -3.33 15.86 14.09
C GLY A 112 -1.96 15.72 13.41
N PHE A 113 -0.91 15.24 14.07
CA PHE A 113 0.43 15.15 13.51
C PHE A 113 0.55 14.01 12.49
N ALA A 114 1.33 14.28 11.44
CA ALA A 114 1.71 13.29 10.45
C ALA A 114 3.03 12.62 10.83
N PHE A 115 3.06 11.30 10.75
CA PHE A 115 4.24 10.47 10.93
C PHE A 115 4.57 9.83 9.59
N VAL A 116 5.80 10.05 9.10
CA VAL A 116 6.26 9.56 7.78
C VAL A 116 7.47 8.66 8.00
N SER A 117 7.39 7.40 7.57
CA SER A 117 8.53 6.49 7.57
C SER A 117 9.50 6.84 6.44
N ARG A 118 10.80 6.71 6.71
CA ARG A 118 11.87 7.10 5.81
C ARG A 118 12.98 6.05 5.79
N SER A 119 13.00 5.21 4.76
CA SER A 119 13.84 4.01 4.70
C SER A 119 15.33 4.33 4.66
N GLU A 120 15.81 5.18 3.75
CA GLU A 120 17.25 5.47 3.60
C GLU A 120 17.91 6.12 4.82
N ALA A 121 17.12 6.79 5.66
CA ALA A 121 17.64 7.47 6.84
C ALA A 121 17.35 6.72 8.15
N ASN A 122 16.58 5.63 8.10
CA ASN A 122 16.16 4.87 9.27
C ASN A 122 15.47 5.76 10.32
N THR A 123 14.52 6.59 9.86
CA THR A 123 13.79 7.53 10.74
C THR A 123 12.30 7.51 10.49
N VAL A 124 11.56 7.96 11.51
CA VAL A 124 10.20 8.49 11.36
C VAL A 124 10.27 9.99 11.54
N ASP A 125 9.86 10.74 10.52
CA ASP A 125 9.81 12.19 10.55
C ASP A 125 8.38 12.63 10.90
N ILE A 126 8.24 13.54 11.87
CA ILE A 126 6.95 14.03 12.39
C ILE A 126 6.74 15.46 11.92
N PHE A 127 5.55 15.72 11.36
CA PHE A 127 5.16 17.03 10.85
C PHE A 127 3.85 17.51 11.45
N ASP A 128 3.70 18.82 11.54
CA ASP A 128 2.41 19.48 11.77
C ASP A 128 1.71 19.71 10.42
N PRO A 129 0.58 19.04 10.14
CA PRO A 129 -0.11 19.19 8.85
C PRO A 129 -0.78 20.55 8.66
N ALA A 130 -0.92 21.35 9.71
CA ALA A 130 -1.52 22.69 9.61
C ALA A 130 -0.57 23.69 8.93
N ASN A 131 0.74 23.58 9.18
CA ASN A 131 1.76 24.51 8.70
C ASN A 131 2.95 23.85 7.99
N MET A 132 2.92 22.51 7.85
CA MET A 132 3.94 21.70 7.20
C MET A 132 5.34 21.84 7.84
N GLN A 133 5.39 22.17 9.12
CA GLN A 133 6.66 22.29 9.83
C GLN A 133 7.12 20.96 10.38
N PRO A 134 8.41 20.60 10.19
CA PRO A 134 8.99 19.45 10.85
C PRO A 134 9.03 19.68 12.36
N LEU A 135 8.49 18.74 13.12
CA LEU A 135 8.46 18.82 14.59
C LEU A 135 9.59 18.01 15.22
N LYS A 136 9.82 16.81 14.71
CA LYS A 136 10.82 15.89 15.25
C LYS A 136 11.19 14.81 14.23
N ARG A 137 12.41 14.32 14.34
CA ARG A 137 12.90 13.11 13.67
C ARG A 137 13.25 12.10 14.73
N ILE A 138 12.71 10.88 14.59
CA ILE A 138 12.96 9.76 15.52
C ILE A 138 13.74 8.70 14.77
N PRO A 139 14.99 8.39 15.18
CA PRO A 139 15.70 7.19 14.68
C PRO A 139 14.93 5.93 15.04
N VAL A 140 14.71 5.05 14.07
CA VAL A 140 14.00 3.77 14.24
C VAL A 140 14.81 2.61 13.68
N ALA A 141 14.24 1.42 13.67
CA ALA A 141 14.86 0.23 13.12
C ALA A 141 15.12 0.36 11.61
N ASP A 142 16.08 -0.42 11.10
CA ASP A 142 16.58 -0.37 9.73
C ASP A 142 15.47 -0.66 8.70
N ASP A 143 15.46 0.10 7.59
CA ASP A 143 14.49 0.05 6.50
C ASP A 143 13.03 0.23 6.98
N PRO A 144 12.67 1.37 7.61
CA PRO A 144 11.29 1.64 8.03
C PRO A 144 10.39 1.87 6.81
N ASP A 145 9.33 1.06 6.71
CA ASP A 145 8.41 0.99 5.59
C ASP A 145 6.97 1.27 6.06
N GLY A 146 6.15 0.24 6.24
CA GLY A 146 4.77 0.38 6.69
C GLY A 146 4.66 1.06 8.06
N ILE A 147 3.75 2.03 8.15
CA ILE A 147 3.47 2.77 9.37
C ILE A 147 1.97 2.82 9.62
N PHE A 148 1.54 2.53 10.85
CA PHE A 148 0.14 2.32 11.20
C PHE A 148 -0.20 3.05 12.50
N TYR A 149 -1.41 3.57 12.59
CA TYR A 149 -1.97 4.08 13.84
C TYR A 149 -2.78 3.00 14.52
N GLU A 150 -2.47 2.73 15.78
CA GLU A 150 -3.21 1.80 16.63
C GLU A 150 -4.13 2.62 17.56
N PRO A 151 -5.45 2.57 17.34
CA PRO A 151 -6.38 3.53 17.94
C PRO A 151 -6.71 3.27 19.43
N PHE A 152 -6.54 2.05 19.94
CA PHE A 152 -6.89 1.71 21.31
C PHE A 152 -5.89 2.29 22.32
N HIS A 153 -4.59 2.00 22.12
CA HIS A 153 -3.53 2.56 22.95
C HIS A 153 -3.03 3.92 22.44
N LYS A 154 -3.52 4.35 21.25
CA LYS A 154 -3.17 5.62 20.58
C LYS A 154 -1.69 5.70 20.26
N LEU A 155 -1.17 4.66 19.67
CA LEU A 155 0.22 4.49 19.34
C LEU A 155 0.44 4.46 17.82
N VAL A 156 1.63 4.85 17.40
CA VAL A 156 2.10 4.65 16.04
C VAL A 156 3.03 3.43 16.02
N TYR A 157 2.72 2.49 15.14
CA TYR A 157 3.50 1.28 14.92
C TYR A 157 4.16 1.36 13.55
N VAL A 158 5.48 1.27 13.49
CA VAL A 158 6.26 1.28 12.25
C VAL A 158 7.09 0.01 12.14
N VAL A 159 7.12 -0.58 10.95
CA VAL A 159 7.87 -1.81 10.69
C VAL A 159 9.20 -1.49 10.04
N GLY A 160 10.29 -2.07 10.56
CA GLY A 160 11.63 -2.05 9.96
C GLY A 160 11.86 -3.36 9.22
N CYS A 161 11.81 -3.29 7.88
CA CYS A 161 11.81 -4.47 7.04
C CYS A 161 13.09 -5.28 7.14
N ASP A 162 14.24 -4.63 7.01
CA ASP A 162 15.54 -5.32 7.07
C ASP A 162 15.94 -5.65 8.52
N ALA A 163 15.54 -4.82 9.48
CA ALA A 163 15.73 -5.08 10.90
C ALA A 163 14.84 -6.21 11.43
N LYS A 164 13.72 -6.57 10.75
CA LYS A 164 12.71 -7.53 11.20
C LYS A 164 12.11 -7.17 12.56
N LEU A 165 11.90 -5.88 12.77
CA LEU A 165 11.42 -5.30 14.02
C LEU A 165 10.15 -4.48 13.79
N GLY A 166 9.27 -4.47 14.78
CA GLY A 166 8.25 -3.45 14.94
C GLY A 166 8.71 -2.40 15.96
N THR A 167 8.62 -1.13 15.63
CA THR A 167 8.91 -0.02 16.53
C THR A 167 7.61 0.67 16.91
N VAL A 168 7.39 0.88 18.20
CA VAL A 168 6.20 1.52 18.76
C VAL A 168 6.56 2.91 19.25
N ILE A 169 5.85 3.92 18.75
CA ILE A 169 6.05 5.33 19.06
C ILE A 169 4.80 5.86 19.78
N ASP A 170 4.98 6.56 20.87
CA ASP A 170 3.94 7.36 21.51
C ASP A 170 3.89 8.75 20.82
N PRO A 171 2.79 9.10 20.14
CA PRO A 171 2.64 10.38 19.47
C PRO A 171 2.70 11.59 20.41
N ALA A 172 2.21 11.46 21.63
CA ALA A 172 2.16 12.57 22.59
C ALA A 172 3.56 12.98 23.06
N SER A 173 4.37 12.00 23.47
CA SER A 173 5.76 12.24 23.86
C SER A 173 6.73 12.30 22.68
N ARG A 174 6.29 11.85 21.50
CA ARG A 174 7.10 11.71 20.29
C ARG A 174 8.37 10.89 20.56
N SER A 175 8.21 9.75 21.20
CA SER A 175 9.34 8.88 21.59
C SER A 175 9.01 7.40 21.37
N ILE A 176 10.05 6.60 21.14
CA ILE A 176 9.93 5.14 21.09
C ILE A 176 9.61 4.63 22.49
N VAL A 177 8.54 3.83 22.59
CA VAL A 177 8.13 3.18 23.84
C VAL A 177 8.39 1.68 23.83
N ALA A 178 8.56 1.06 22.65
CA ALA A 178 8.94 -0.34 22.52
C ALA A 178 9.57 -0.64 21.15
N THR A 179 10.35 -1.72 21.11
CA THR A 179 10.75 -2.44 19.89
C THR A 179 10.41 -3.91 20.05
N ILE A 180 9.84 -4.53 19.00
CA ILE A 180 9.29 -5.87 19.06
C ILE A 180 9.92 -6.71 17.95
N PRO A 181 10.71 -7.77 18.28
CA PRO A 181 11.21 -8.72 17.30
C PRO A 181 10.05 -9.47 16.62
N LEU A 182 9.99 -9.46 15.27
CA LEU A 182 8.89 -10.06 14.52
C LEU A 182 9.20 -11.46 14.00
N GLY A 183 10.48 -11.80 13.86
CA GLY A 183 10.91 -13.12 13.40
C GLY A 183 10.94 -13.31 11.88
N GLY A 184 10.66 -12.29 11.11
CA GLY A 184 10.72 -12.26 9.65
C GLY A 184 10.56 -10.84 9.11
N LYS A 185 10.73 -10.66 7.78
CA LYS A 185 10.61 -9.37 7.10
C LYS A 185 9.13 -8.92 7.09
N PRO A 186 8.78 -7.89 7.87
CA PRO A 186 7.39 -7.43 7.94
C PRO A 186 7.00 -6.67 6.67
N GLU A 187 5.72 -6.74 6.34
CA GLU A 187 5.06 -5.95 5.31
C GLU A 187 3.85 -5.25 5.94
N PHE A 188 2.67 -5.38 5.38
CA PHE A 188 1.48 -4.70 5.88
C PHE A 188 0.95 -5.31 7.19
N ALA A 189 0.35 -4.46 8.03
CA ALA A 189 -0.33 -4.87 9.25
C ALA A 189 -1.78 -4.36 9.27
N ALA A 190 -2.65 -5.08 9.98
CA ALA A 190 -4.03 -4.69 10.24
C ALA A 190 -4.32 -4.69 11.74
N PHE A 191 -5.00 -3.66 12.21
CA PHE A 191 -5.47 -3.57 13.60
C PHE A 191 -6.86 -4.22 13.73
N ASP A 192 -7.05 -4.97 14.79
CA ASP A 192 -8.30 -5.59 15.19
C ASP A 192 -8.86 -4.89 16.42
N SER A 193 -9.91 -4.10 16.23
CA SER A 193 -10.51 -3.31 17.30
C SER A 193 -11.24 -4.16 18.35
N GLN A 194 -11.62 -5.40 18.03
CA GLN A 194 -12.30 -6.30 18.96
C GLN A 194 -11.35 -6.90 20.00
N THR A 195 -10.09 -7.09 19.63
CA THR A 195 -9.09 -7.71 20.51
C THR A 195 -7.94 -6.79 20.90
N ASN A 196 -7.85 -5.61 20.27
CA ASN A 196 -6.76 -4.64 20.40
C ASN A 196 -5.39 -5.22 20.01
N LEU A 197 -5.38 -6.11 19.03
CA LEU A 197 -4.18 -6.77 18.53
C LEU A 197 -3.87 -6.32 17.09
N MET A 198 -2.60 -6.40 16.71
CA MET A 198 -2.15 -6.19 15.33
C MET A 198 -1.89 -7.54 14.67
N TYR A 199 -2.41 -7.74 13.47
CA TYR A 199 -2.00 -8.83 12.58
C TYR A 199 -0.94 -8.31 11.64
N GLN A 200 0.18 -9.04 11.50
CA GLN A 200 1.35 -8.60 10.73
C GLN A 200 1.80 -9.69 9.77
N ASN A 201 1.90 -9.37 8.48
CA ASN A 201 2.49 -10.22 7.47
C ASN A 201 4.01 -10.26 7.57
N LEU A 202 4.59 -11.45 7.44
CA LEU A 202 6.04 -11.65 7.31
C LEU A 202 6.34 -12.29 5.95
N LYS A 203 6.85 -11.50 5.01
CA LYS A 203 6.99 -11.84 3.60
C LYS A 203 7.98 -12.97 3.33
N ASP A 204 9.15 -12.90 3.92
CA ASP A 204 10.25 -13.85 3.70
C ASP A 204 9.99 -15.23 4.30
N THR A 205 9.12 -15.30 5.30
CA THR A 205 8.76 -16.55 6.00
C THR A 205 7.38 -17.08 5.63
N ASN A 206 6.59 -16.36 4.81
CA ASN A 206 5.18 -16.70 4.49
C ASN A 206 4.36 -16.94 5.76
N THR A 207 4.44 -16.01 6.70
CA THR A 207 3.87 -16.17 8.04
C THR A 207 2.99 -14.97 8.36
N LEU A 208 1.90 -15.23 9.07
CA LEU A 208 1.10 -14.24 9.76
C LEU A 208 1.42 -14.32 11.24
N VAL A 209 1.69 -13.18 11.88
CA VAL A 209 1.91 -13.10 13.32
C VAL A 209 0.93 -12.15 13.98
N VAL A 210 0.65 -12.37 15.25
CA VAL A 210 -0.11 -11.46 16.11
C VAL A 210 0.85 -10.69 17.01
N VAL A 211 0.82 -9.38 16.91
CA VAL A 211 1.60 -8.46 17.72
C VAL A 211 0.70 -7.83 18.77
N ASP A 212 1.03 -8.02 20.02
CA ASP A 212 0.36 -7.41 21.17
C ASP A 212 1.23 -6.23 21.64
N LEU A 213 0.74 -5.01 21.42
CA LEU A 213 1.49 -3.79 21.75
C LEU A 213 1.57 -3.53 23.24
N GLU A 214 0.59 -4.00 24.03
CA GLU A 214 0.63 -3.92 25.50
C GLU A 214 1.70 -4.85 26.06
N LYS A 215 1.73 -6.11 25.60
CA LYS A 215 2.77 -7.09 25.98
C LYS A 215 4.11 -6.85 25.30
N ARG A 216 4.12 -6.01 24.25
CA ARG A 216 5.32 -5.70 23.44
C ARG A 216 5.96 -6.95 22.85
N ALA A 217 5.15 -7.85 22.34
CA ALA A 217 5.59 -9.15 21.88
C ALA A 217 4.72 -9.72 20.74
N VAL A 218 5.33 -10.61 19.95
CA VAL A 218 4.58 -11.54 19.10
C VAL A 218 3.99 -12.62 20.00
N THR A 219 2.67 -12.81 19.95
CA THR A 219 1.94 -13.74 20.82
C THR A 219 1.46 -14.99 20.10
N ARG A 220 1.28 -14.93 18.78
CA ARG A 220 0.85 -16.06 17.93
C ARG A 220 1.51 -15.96 16.57
N SER A 221 1.61 -17.10 15.88
CA SER A 221 2.19 -17.20 14.54
C SER A 221 1.61 -18.38 13.78
N TRP A 222 1.29 -18.15 12.48
CA TRP A 222 0.79 -19.19 11.57
C TRP A 222 1.50 -19.10 10.23
N LYS A 223 1.82 -20.26 9.66
CA LYS A 223 2.18 -20.35 8.24
C LYS A 223 0.94 -20.12 7.39
N LEU A 224 1.07 -19.31 6.36
CA LEU A 224 -0.01 -19.05 5.43
C LEU A 224 0.02 -20.09 4.31
N ASP A 225 -0.90 -21.03 4.36
CA ASP A 225 -1.10 -21.97 3.26
C ASP A 225 -1.57 -21.22 2.00
N LYS A 226 -1.12 -21.66 0.83
CA LYS A 226 -1.44 -21.07 -0.48
C LYS A 226 -0.94 -19.64 -0.69
N CYS A 227 -0.20 -19.02 0.24
CA CYS A 227 0.29 -17.66 0.15
C CYS A 227 1.82 -17.63 0.17
N LEU A 228 2.43 -17.16 -0.91
CA LEU A 228 3.87 -16.92 -0.99
C LEU A 228 4.14 -15.41 -1.08
N GLY A 229 4.97 -14.90 -0.18
CA GLY A 229 5.27 -13.48 -0.08
C GLY A 229 4.03 -12.64 0.27
N PRO A 230 3.41 -12.84 1.47
CA PRO A 230 2.30 -12.01 1.90
C PRO A 230 2.75 -10.54 1.98
N SER A 231 1.99 -9.63 1.35
CA SER A 231 2.24 -8.18 1.32
C SER A 231 1.06 -7.40 1.93
N GLY A 232 0.17 -6.86 1.12
CA GLY A 232 -1.00 -6.13 1.61
C GLY A 232 -1.95 -6.98 2.45
N MET A 233 -2.64 -6.34 3.40
CA MET A 233 -3.62 -6.95 4.29
C MET A 233 -4.79 -6.00 4.56
N ALA A 234 -6.00 -6.55 4.61
CA ALA A 234 -7.20 -5.88 5.11
C ALA A 234 -7.97 -6.80 6.06
N ILE A 235 -8.74 -6.20 6.97
CA ILE A 235 -9.52 -6.93 7.96
C ILE A 235 -11.03 -6.72 7.76
N ASP A 236 -11.80 -7.81 7.83
CA ASP A 236 -13.24 -7.81 8.07
C ASP A 236 -13.47 -8.19 9.54
N GLU A 237 -13.52 -7.17 10.39
CA GLU A 237 -13.67 -7.37 11.84
C GLU A 237 -14.99 -8.06 12.18
N ALA A 238 -16.07 -7.74 11.45
CA ALA A 238 -17.41 -8.27 11.73
C ALA A 238 -17.45 -9.80 11.56
N ASN A 239 -16.77 -10.33 10.56
CA ASN A 239 -16.73 -11.75 10.25
C ASN A 239 -15.43 -12.43 10.72
N ARG A 240 -14.51 -11.71 11.33
CA ARG A 240 -13.22 -12.22 11.83
C ARG A 240 -12.36 -12.81 10.70
N LEU A 241 -12.18 -12.06 9.62
CA LEU A 241 -11.44 -12.50 8.42
C LEU A 241 -10.33 -11.49 8.07
N LEU A 242 -9.21 -12.01 7.58
CA LEU A 242 -8.17 -11.22 6.95
C LEU A 242 -8.11 -11.55 5.46
N PHE A 243 -8.05 -10.51 4.64
CA PHE A 243 -7.77 -10.59 3.22
C PHE A 243 -6.30 -10.25 3.00
N ILE A 244 -5.53 -11.20 2.46
CA ILE A 244 -4.09 -11.06 2.30
C ILE A 244 -3.72 -11.30 0.84
N VAL A 245 -3.01 -10.36 0.23
CA VAL A 245 -2.45 -10.55 -1.10
C VAL A 245 -1.04 -11.12 -1.03
N CYS A 246 -0.72 -12.03 -1.95
CA CYS A 246 0.47 -12.86 -1.95
C CYS A 246 1.28 -12.56 -3.21
N ALA A 247 2.32 -11.72 -3.07
CA ALA A 247 3.04 -11.13 -4.19
C ALA A 247 3.79 -12.15 -5.06
N ASN A 248 4.28 -13.27 -4.47
CA ASN A 248 5.14 -14.21 -5.16
C ASN A 248 4.39 -15.32 -5.91
N ASN A 249 3.09 -15.51 -5.65
CA ASN A 249 2.26 -16.47 -6.36
C ASN A 249 0.91 -15.92 -6.85
N ASN A 250 0.74 -14.58 -6.80
CA ASN A 250 -0.42 -13.87 -7.37
C ASN A 250 -1.76 -14.38 -6.84
N MET A 251 -1.88 -14.45 -5.53
CA MET A 251 -3.10 -14.91 -4.86
C MET A 251 -3.68 -13.82 -3.95
N LEU A 252 -4.99 -13.80 -3.83
CA LEU A 252 -5.71 -13.27 -2.67
C LEU A 252 -6.11 -14.46 -1.81
N VAL A 253 -5.72 -14.49 -0.54
CA VAL A 253 -6.18 -15.52 0.40
C VAL A 253 -7.05 -14.90 1.47
N VAL A 254 -7.99 -15.69 1.97
CA VAL A 254 -8.87 -15.35 3.09
C VAL A 254 -8.44 -16.17 4.30
N PHE A 255 -7.99 -15.51 5.35
CA PHE A 255 -7.59 -16.16 6.60
C PHE A 255 -8.71 -15.98 7.64
N ASP A 256 -9.21 -17.08 8.18
CA ASP A 256 -10.21 -17.10 9.24
C ASP A 256 -9.49 -17.00 10.60
N ILE A 257 -9.70 -15.88 11.29
CA ILE A 257 -9.06 -15.59 12.57
C ILE A 257 -9.52 -16.57 13.66
N ASN A 258 -10.80 -16.99 13.64
CA ASN A 258 -11.34 -17.89 14.64
C ASN A 258 -10.88 -19.34 14.42
N LYS A 259 -10.74 -19.76 13.15
CA LYS A 259 -10.26 -21.10 12.77
C LYS A 259 -8.74 -21.17 12.66
N GLU A 260 -8.05 -20.02 12.73
CA GLU A 260 -6.58 -19.87 12.67
C GLU A 260 -5.97 -20.49 11.41
N ARG A 261 -6.63 -20.37 10.26
CA ARG A 261 -6.18 -20.94 8.98
C ARG A 261 -6.68 -20.19 7.76
N VAL A 262 -5.97 -20.37 6.66
CA VAL A 262 -6.48 -19.96 5.35
C VAL A 262 -7.70 -20.81 5.01
N GLN A 263 -8.85 -20.16 4.82
CA GLN A 263 -10.08 -20.85 4.42
C GLN A 263 -10.24 -20.92 2.90
N ASP A 264 -9.82 -19.88 2.17
CA ASP A 264 -9.96 -19.82 0.72
C ASP A 264 -8.82 -19.04 0.06
N GLY A 265 -8.72 -19.14 -1.29
CA GLY A 265 -7.71 -18.43 -2.07
C GLY A 265 -8.09 -18.32 -3.54
N PHE A 266 -7.85 -17.13 -4.12
CA PHE A 266 -8.25 -16.75 -5.47
C PHE A 266 -7.04 -16.24 -6.26
N PRO A 267 -6.84 -16.68 -7.51
CA PRO A 267 -5.82 -16.11 -8.38
C PRO A 267 -6.21 -14.67 -8.77
N ILE A 268 -5.25 -13.76 -8.71
CA ILE A 268 -5.42 -12.34 -9.07
C ILE A 268 -4.31 -11.87 -9.99
N GLY A 269 -4.40 -10.64 -10.47
CA GLY A 269 -3.40 -10.05 -11.38
C GLY A 269 -1.98 -10.05 -10.80
N GLY A 270 -0.98 -10.02 -11.67
CA GLY A 270 0.42 -10.21 -11.31
C GLY A 270 1.02 -9.12 -10.42
N GLY A 271 1.87 -9.56 -9.48
CA GLY A 271 2.56 -8.73 -8.52
C GLY A 271 1.64 -7.96 -7.58
N PRO A 272 0.62 -8.61 -6.96
CA PRO A 272 -0.30 -7.92 -6.05
C PRO A 272 0.47 -7.38 -4.85
N ASP A 273 0.08 -6.17 -4.42
CA ASP A 273 0.79 -5.46 -3.36
C ASP A 273 -0.17 -4.85 -2.34
N SER A 274 -1.30 -4.36 -2.79
CA SER A 274 -2.27 -3.70 -1.92
C SER A 274 -3.64 -4.37 -1.97
N VAL A 275 -4.33 -4.38 -0.83
CA VAL A 275 -5.71 -4.85 -0.68
C VAL A 275 -6.45 -3.95 0.30
N VAL A 276 -7.70 -3.62 -0.02
CA VAL A 276 -8.61 -2.91 0.89
C VAL A 276 -9.97 -3.62 0.88
N PHE A 277 -10.59 -3.72 2.04
CA PHE A 277 -11.95 -4.21 2.22
C PHE A 277 -12.89 -3.06 2.55
N ASP A 278 -13.87 -2.85 1.69
CA ASP A 278 -14.98 -1.94 1.92
C ASP A 278 -16.16 -2.69 2.53
N ALA A 279 -16.29 -2.58 3.84
CA ALA A 279 -17.34 -3.27 4.59
C ALA A 279 -18.76 -2.79 4.22
N GLY A 280 -18.90 -1.52 3.81
CA GLY A 280 -20.19 -0.95 3.40
C GLY A 280 -20.75 -1.60 2.15
N LEU A 281 -19.92 -1.89 1.18
CA LEU A 281 -20.27 -2.57 -0.06
C LEU A 281 -19.96 -4.07 -0.03
N ARG A 282 -19.27 -4.56 0.99
CA ARG A 282 -18.71 -5.91 1.09
C ARG A 282 -17.86 -6.24 -0.14
N ARG A 283 -17.01 -5.30 -0.55
CA ARG A 283 -16.12 -5.43 -1.72
C ARG A 283 -14.65 -5.45 -1.29
N ILE A 284 -13.89 -6.34 -1.90
CA ILE A 284 -12.45 -6.44 -1.72
C ILE A 284 -11.80 -5.91 -3.01
N TYR A 285 -10.94 -4.91 -2.88
CA TYR A 285 -10.18 -4.31 -3.97
C TYR A 285 -8.72 -4.73 -3.84
N THR A 286 -8.11 -5.23 -4.92
CA THR A 286 -6.68 -5.55 -4.94
C THR A 286 -6.01 -4.90 -6.13
N THR A 287 -4.79 -4.39 -5.92
CA THR A 287 -3.94 -3.87 -7.01
C THR A 287 -2.58 -4.53 -7.02
N GLY A 288 -1.92 -4.50 -8.16
CA GLY A 288 -0.59 -5.09 -8.34
C GLY A 288 0.20 -4.44 -9.45
N LYS A 289 1.53 -4.62 -9.41
CA LYS A 289 2.50 -3.97 -10.32
C LYS A 289 2.25 -4.23 -11.80
N ALA A 290 1.58 -5.33 -12.15
CA ALA A 290 1.15 -5.59 -13.52
C ALA A 290 0.01 -4.68 -14.03
N GLY A 291 -0.56 -3.83 -13.16
CA GLY A 291 -1.60 -2.87 -13.52
C GLY A 291 -2.97 -3.52 -13.67
N VAL A 292 -3.41 -4.22 -12.65
CA VAL A 292 -4.77 -4.79 -12.58
C VAL A 292 -5.40 -4.38 -11.25
N LEU A 293 -6.62 -3.82 -11.31
CA LEU A 293 -7.50 -3.66 -10.16
C LEU A 293 -8.55 -4.79 -10.22
N ALA A 294 -8.43 -5.77 -9.32
CA ALA A 294 -9.45 -6.81 -9.19
C ALA A 294 -10.43 -6.44 -8.08
N VAL A 295 -11.71 -6.70 -8.32
CA VAL A 295 -12.81 -6.41 -7.39
C VAL A 295 -13.57 -7.70 -7.12
N PHE A 296 -13.58 -8.10 -5.86
CA PHE A 296 -14.36 -9.25 -5.40
C PHE A 296 -15.57 -8.78 -4.60
N GLN A 297 -16.67 -9.47 -4.77
CA GLN A 297 -17.84 -9.37 -3.90
C GLN A 297 -17.76 -10.46 -2.82
N GLN A 298 -17.94 -10.06 -1.58
CA GLN A 298 -18.20 -10.98 -0.48
C GLN A 298 -19.72 -11.17 -0.38
N ASP A 299 -20.24 -12.31 -0.79
CA ASP A 299 -21.67 -12.64 -0.69
C ASP A 299 -22.01 -13.07 0.75
N SER A 300 -21.11 -13.83 1.34
CA SER A 300 -21.14 -14.26 2.75
C SER A 300 -19.70 -14.41 3.28
N PRO A 301 -19.49 -14.64 4.58
CA PRO A 301 -18.16 -14.90 5.14
C PRO A 301 -17.40 -16.08 4.49
N ASP A 302 -18.13 -16.99 3.83
CA ASP A 302 -17.57 -18.20 3.20
C ASP A 302 -17.72 -18.19 1.66
N ALA A 303 -18.25 -17.10 1.06
CA ALA A 303 -18.52 -17.05 -0.38
C ALA A 303 -18.05 -15.72 -1.01
N TYR A 304 -17.20 -15.85 -2.01
CA TYR A 304 -16.60 -14.74 -2.74
C TYR A 304 -16.59 -15.02 -4.23
N HIS A 305 -16.77 -13.98 -5.03
CA HIS A 305 -16.57 -14.10 -6.47
C HIS A 305 -15.99 -12.82 -7.06
N LEU A 306 -15.19 -12.96 -8.10
CA LEU A 306 -14.64 -11.86 -8.86
C LEU A 306 -15.75 -11.19 -9.66
N ILE A 307 -16.04 -9.91 -9.39
CA ILE A 307 -17.06 -9.13 -10.11
C ILE A 307 -16.47 -8.25 -11.19
N ASP A 308 -15.20 -7.84 -11.04
CA ASP A 308 -14.52 -7.02 -12.03
C ASP A 308 -13.00 -7.23 -12.04
N SER A 309 -12.39 -6.99 -13.20
CA SER A 309 -10.94 -6.98 -13.39
C SER A 309 -10.57 -5.86 -14.35
N VAL A 310 -10.29 -4.70 -13.78
CA VAL A 310 -10.00 -3.47 -14.54
C VAL A 310 -8.53 -3.45 -14.91
N LYS A 311 -8.23 -3.40 -16.21
CA LYS A 311 -6.87 -3.19 -16.67
C LYS A 311 -6.48 -1.75 -16.45
N LEU A 312 -5.50 -1.55 -15.62
CA LEU A 312 -4.88 -0.28 -15.30
C LEU A 312 -3.54 -0.13 -16.04
N HIS A 313 -2.73 0.77 -15.54
CA HIS A 313 -1.37 1.01 -15.98
C HIS A 313 -0.37 0.13 -15.23
N TYR A 314 0.74 -0.20 -15.89
CA TYR A 314 1.88 -0.83 -15.23
C TYR A 314 2.36 0.07 -14.06
N GLY A 315 2.66 -0.57 -12.92
CA GLY A 315 3.08 0.14 -11.71
C GLY A 315 1.92 0.68 -10.86
N ALA A 316 0.66 0.37 -11.18
CA ALA A 316 -0.49 0.68 -10.32
C ALA A 316 -0.58 -0.35 -9.18
N HIS A 317 0.19 -0.17 -8.11
CA HIS A 317 0.33 -1.19 -7.05
C HIS A 317 -0.23 -0.77 -5.70
N THR A 318 -0.48 0.52 -5.48
CA THR A 318 -1.04 1.01 -4.21
C THR A 318 -2.45 1.55 -4.39
N LEU A 319 -3.31 1.34 -3.40
CA LEU A 319 -4.69 1.82 -3.41
C LEU A 319 -5.17 2.25 -2.03
N ALA A 320 -6.16 3.14 -2.03
CA ALA A 320 -6.94 3.49 -0.84
C ALA A 320 -8.42 3.62 -1.19
N VAL A 321 -9.28 3.51 -0.19
CA VAL A 321 -10.74 3.71 -0.32
C VAL A 321 -11.18 4.78 0.68
N ASP A 322 -11.96 5.75 0.21
CA ASP A 322 -12.73 6.61 1.09
C ASP A 322 -14.04 5.90 1.45
N PHE A 323 -14.11 5.36 2.65
CA PHE A 323 -15.28 4.59 3.10
C PHE A 323 -16.55 5.42 3.26
N SER A 324 -16.46 6.76 3.27
CA SER A 324 -17.64 7.65 3.33
C SER A 324 -18.32 7.81 1.98
N THR A 325 -17.55 7.75 0.89
CA THR A 325 -18.03 7.92 -0.49
C THR A 325 -17.87 6.64 -1.31
N HIS A 326 -17.18 5.63 -0.78
CA HIS A 326 -16.76 4.40 -1.46
C HIS A 326 -15.82 4.65 -2.65
N SER A 327 -15.26 5.84 -2.79
CA SER A 327 -14.33 6.17 -3.87
C SER A 327 -13.02 5.39 -3.73
N VAL A 328 -12.56 4.79 -4.83
CA VAL A 328 -11.32 4.01 -4.90
C VAL A 328 -10.25 4.84 -5.60
N TYR A 329 -9.11 5.01 -4.93
CA TYR A 329 -7.94 5.75 -5.42
C TYR A 329 -6.81 4.79 -5.70
N VAL A 330 -6.22 4.85 -6.90
CA VAL A 330 -5.10 3.97 -7.30
C VAL A 330 -3.92 4.80 -7.75
N GLY A 331 -2.79 4.65 -7.07
CA GLY A 331 -1.54 5.34 -7.39
C GLY A 331 -0.76 4.63 -8.50
N TYR A 332 -0.11 5.42 -9.36
CA TYR A 332 0.67 4.93 -10.49
C TYR A 332 2.14 5.32 -10.43
N ALA A 333 3.01 4.44 -10.91
CA ALA A 333 4.34 4.85 -11.33
C ALA A 333 4.25 5.70 -12.63
N SER A 334 5.08 6.73 -12.75
CA SER A 334 5.10 7.66 -13.89
C SER A 334 6.51 8.00 -14.29
N LEU A 335 6.79 8.03 -15.59
CA LEU A 335 8.09 8.42 -16.16
C LEU A 335 7.91 9.70 -17.00
N VAL A 336 8.68 10.77 -16.70
CA VAL A 336 8.69 12.05 -17.40
C VAL A 336 7.39 12.87 -17.31
N VAL A 337 6.26 12.23 -16.99
CA VAL A 337 4.95 12.86 -16.85
C VAL A 337 4.58 13.10 -15.39
N ARG A 338 3.56 13.94 -15.16
CA ARG A 338 3.04 14.17 -13.80
C ARG A 338 2.58 12.84 -13.18
N PRO A 339 2.99 12.53 -11.94
CA PRO A 339 2.43 11.41 -11.19
C PRO A 339 0.92 11.58 -11.06
N ARG A 340 0.19 10.47 -11.03
CA ARG A 340 -1.27 10.53 -11.05
C ARG A 340 -1.90 9.43 -10.24
N ILE A 341 -3.13 9.72 -9.81
CA ILE A 341 -3.96 8.78 -9.07
C ILE A 341 -5.26 8.62 -9.86
N ALA A 342 -5.59 7.39 -10.26
CA ALA A 342 -6.89 7.12 -10.86
C ALA A 342 -7.96 7.10 -9.77
N VAL A 343 -9.10 7.67 -10.08
CA VAL A 343 -10.27 7.73 -9.19
C VAL A 343 -11.41 6.93 -9.82
N PHE A 344 -11.94 6.01 -9.04
CA PHE A 344 -13.09 5.21 -9.43
C PHE A 344 -14.22 5.36 -8.40
N GLN A 345 -15.44 5.36 -8.91
CA GLN A 345 -16.65 5.33 -8.08
C GLN A 345 -17.37 4.00 -8.32
N PRO A 346 -17.69 3.23 -7.25
CA PRO A 346 -18.52 2.04 -7.42
C PRO A 346 -19.86 2.36 -8.04
N LEU A 347 -20.26 1.53 -9.01
CA LEU A 347 -21.59 1.51 -9.54
C LEU A 347 -22.53 0.73 -8.61
N PRO A 348 -23.82 1.10 -8.57
CA PRO A 348 -24.83 0.44 -7.73
C PRO A 348 -24.92 -1.07 -7.93
#